data_a2fd49fe0e7f942bad3d0e89def772c6
#
_entry.id   a2fd49fe0e7f942bad3d0e89def772c6
#
_cell.length_a   1.000
_cell.length_b   1.000
_cell.length_c   1.000
_cell.angle_alpha   90.00
_cell.angle_beta   90.00
_cell.angle_gamma   90.00
#
_symmetry.space_group_name_H-M   'P 1'
#
loop_
_entity.id
_entity.type
_entity.pdbx_description
1 polymer ?
#
loop_
_entity_poly.entity_id
_entity_poly.type
_entity_poly.pdbx_seq_one_letter_code
_entity_poly.pdbx_strand_id
1 'polypeptide(L)'
;PGLLVDPLSVYLALSNDMFNNPSQSEFTYQVVDQDGVKYLKFIVDGQETVSINNRGIETIRVNCEELKLTLNLSVEDNYQPVRIQKVNGKTEFTMLLIEFKT
;
A
#
# COMPACT_ATOMS: atom_id res chain seq x y z
N PRO A 1 -17.67 -5.32 3.48
CA PRO A 1 -16.47 -4.85 4.13
C PRO A 1 -16.80 -3.89 5.23
N GLY A 2 -16.20 -4.10 6.35
CA GLY A 2 -16.43 -3.29 7.50
C GLY A 2 -15.47 -2.13 7.62
N LEU A 3 -15.46 -1.52 8.78
CA LEU A 3 -14.55 -0.46 9.10
C LEU A 3 -13.20 -1.06 9.46
N LEU A 4 -12.15 -0.43 8.96
CA LEU A 4 -10.79 -0.82 9.28
C LEU A 4 -10.24 0.18 10.28
N VAL A 5 -9.58 -0.31 11.32
CA VAL A 5 -9.18 0.54 12.43
C VAL A 5 -7.67 0.74 12.57
N ASP A 6 -6.88 0.09 11.72
CA ASP A 6 -5.43 0.30 11.77
C ASP A 6 -4.82 0.20 10.36
N PRO A 7 -3.65 0.84 10.17
CA PRO A 7 -3.04 0.89 8.84
C PRO A 7 -2.65 -0.47 8.28
N LEU A 8 -2.26 -1.40 9.14
CA LEU A 8 -1.86 -2.73 8.66
C LEU A 8 -3.04 -3.44 8.03
N SER A 9 -4.21 -3.36 8.64
CA SER A 9 -5.41 -3.96 8.09
C SER A 9 -5.76 -3.38 6.74
N VAL A 10 -5.57 -2.06 6.58
CA VAL A 10 -5.83 -1.40 5.29
C VAL A 10 -4.88 -1.93 4.23
N TYR A 11 -3.59 -2.08 4.55
CA TYR A 11 -2.61 -2.57 3.59
C TYR A 11 -2.90 -4.00 3.16
N LEU A 12 -3.32 -4.83 4.11
CA LEU A 12 -3.67 -6.22 3.80
C LEU A 12 -4.93 -6.28 2.94
N ALA A 13 -5.90 -5.44 3.23
CA ALA A 13 -7.11 -5.38 2.42
C ALA A 13 -6.79 -4.93 1.00
N LEU A 14 -5.92 -3.93 0.86
CA LEU A 14 -5.51 -3.45 -0.45
C LEU A 14 -4.81 -4.55 -1.24
N SER A 15 -3.90 -5.29 -0.60
CA SER A 15 -3.19 -6.38 -1.26
C SER A 15 -4.16 -7.44 -1.77
N ASN A 16 -5.12 -7.81 -0.94
CA ASN A 16 -6.11 -8.81 -1.31
C ASN A 16 -7.00 -8.34 -2.46
N ASP A 17 -7.44 -7.08 -2.38
CA ASP A 17 -8.30 -6.51 -3.42
C ASP A 17 -7.55 -6.36 -4.74
N MET A 18 -6.28 -5.99 -4.69
CA MET A 18 -5.46 -5.89 -5.89
C MET A 18 -5.26 -7.27 -6.52
N PHE A 19 -5.05 -8.29 -5.70
CA PHE A 19 -4.89 -9.65 -6.18
C PHE A 19 -6.15 -10.11 -6.91
N ASN A 20 -7.32 -9.78 -6.37
CA ASN A 20 -8.59 -10.18 -6.97
C ASN A 20 -9.01 -9.31 -8.14
N ASN A 21 -8.51 -8.08 -8.21
CA ASN A 21 -8.91 -7.12 -9.23
C ASN A 21 -7.69 -6.37 -9.77
N PRO A 22 -6.77 -7.07 -10.45
CA PRO A 22 -5.49 -6.46 -10.83
C PRO A 22 -5.59 -5.34 -11.86
N SER A 23 -6.69 -5.21 -12.54
CA SER A 23 -6.85 -4.12 -13.51
C SER A 23 -7.61 -2.92 -12.95
N GLN A 24 -8.04 -3.00 -11.70
CA GLN A 24 -8.71 -1.88 -11.07
C GLN A 24 -7.68 -0.83 -10.67
N SER A 25 -7.99 0.43 -10.92
CA SER A 25 -7.02 1.51 -10.72
C SER A 25 -7.24 2.31 -9.44
N GLU A 26 -8.31 2.04 -8.72
CA GLU A 26 -8.65 2.82 -7.53
C GLU A 26 -9.35 1.96 -6.51
N PHE A 27 -8.96 2.13 -5.25
CA PHE A 27 -9.54 1.38 -4.13
C PHE A 27 -9.80 2.35 -2.99
N THR A 28 -10.99 2.29 -2.40
CA THR A 28 -11.36 3.18 -1.30
C THR A 28 -11.71 2.36 -0.07
N TYR A 29 -11.17 2.76 1.09
CA TYR A 29 -11.42 2.07 2.34
C TYR A 29 -11.93 3.04 3.38
N GLN A 30 -12.81 2.56 4.22
CA GLN A 30 -13.39 3.32 5.31
C GLN A 30 -12.66 2.92 6.59
N VAL A 31 -12.09 3.90 7.27
CA VAL A 31 -11.35 3.65 8.51
C VAL A 31 -11.91 4.51 9.63
N VAL A 32 -11.73 4.04 10.86
CA VAL A 32 -12.16 4.79 12.05
C VAL A 32 -10.93 5.14 12.86
N ASP A 33 -10.84 6.40 13.28
CA ASP A 33 -9.80 6.83 14.20
C ASP A 33 -10.43 7.73 15.26
N GLN A 34 -9.60 8.41 16.04
CA GLN A 34 -10.08 9.26 17.12
C GLN A 34 -10.97 10.40 16.64
N ASP A 35 -10.78 10.81 15.41
CA ASP A 35 -11.55 11.92 14.85
C ASP A 35 -12.79 11.46 14.09
N GLY A 36 -13.07 10.16 14.08
CA GLY A 36 -14.26 9.61 13.46
C GLY A 36 -13.95 8.77 12.24
N VAL A 37 -14.86 8.77 11.27
CA VAL A 37 -14.75 7.95 10.07
C VAL A 37 -14.03 8.73 8.98
N LYS A 38 -13.07 8.07 8.33
CA LYS A 38 -12.34 8.64 7.21
C LYS A 38 -12.36 7.66 6.04
N TYR A 39 -12.21 8.21 4.85
CA TYR A 39 -12.10 7.41 3.64
C TYR A 39 -10.72 7.57 3.07
N LEU A 40 -10.05 6.45 2.82
CA LEU A 40 -8.71 6.44 2.25
C LEU A 40 -8.80 5.92 0.83
N LYS A 41 -8.37 6.73 -0.12
CA LYS A 41 -8.42 6.36 -1.53
C LYS A 41 -7.00 6.02 -1.99
N PHE A 42 -6.84 4.83 -2.52
CA PHE A 42 -5.58 4.35 -3.06
C PHE A 42 -5.67 4.31 -4.57
N ILE A 43 -4.77 5.00 -5.23
CA ILE A 43 -4.79 5.13 -6.68
C ILE A 43 -3.54 4.47 -7.26
N VAL A 44 -3.75 3.57 -8.22
CA VAL A 44 -2.64 2.93 -8.90
C VAL A 44 -1.93 3.96 -9.77
N ASP A 45 -0.60 4.05 -9.60
CA ASP A 45 0.21 5.07 -10.25
C ASP A 45 1.34 4.46 -11.09
N GLY A 46 1.13 3.27 -11.62
CA GLY A 46 2.07 2.66 -12.54
C GLY A 46 2.86 1.53 -11.93
N GLN A 47 3.93 1.16 -12.62
CA GLN A 47 4.78 0.05 -12.23
C GLN A 47 6.17 0.56 -11.91
N GLU A 48 6.84 -0.14 -11.01
CA GLU A 48 8.19 0.24 -10.62
C GLU A 48 8.94 -1.00 -10.17
N THR A 49 10.22 -1.09 -10.54
CA THR A 49 11.08 -2.16 -10.04
C THR A 49 11.79 -1.66 -8.80
N VAL A 50 11.63 -2.38 -7.72
CA VAL A 50 12.27 -2.05 -6.44
C VAL A 50 13.39 -3.03 -6.21
N SER A 51 14.58 -2.52 -5.84
CA SER A 51 15.73 -3.38 -5.57
C SER A 51 15.81 -3.67 -4.09
N ILE A 52 15.75 -4.95 -3.74
CA ILE A 52 15.86 -5.41 -2.35
C ILE A 52 16.86 -6.54 -2.33
N ASN A 53 17.94 -6.39 -1.54
CA ASN A 53 19.00 -7.39 -1.43
C ASN A 53 19.58 -7.76 -2.81
N ASN A 54 19.83 -6.74 -3.63
CA ASN A 54 20.40 -6.90 -4.98
C ASN A 54 19.49 -7.67 -5.93
N ARG A 55 18.21 -7.75 -5.61
CA ARG A 55 17.23 -8.40 -6.45
C ARG A 55 16.17 -7.40 -6.87
N GLY A 56 15.88 -7.36 -8.16
CA GLY A 56 14.81 -6.50 -8.67
C GLY A 56 13.46 -7.16 -8.48
N ILE A 57 12.54 -6.44 -7.87
CA ILE A 57 11.18 -6.93 -7.63
C ILE A 57 10.22 -6.03 -8.38
N GLU A 58 9.41 -6.62 -9.23
CA GLU A 58 8.41 -5.86 -9.95
C GLU A 58 7.26 -5.52 -9.02
N THR A 59 6.90 -4.25 -9.00
CA THR A 59 5.83 -3.79 -8.12
C THR A 59 4.86 -2.91 -8.88
N ILE A 60 3.67 -2.80 -8.30
CA ILE A 60 2.68 -1.82 -8.68
C ILE A 60 2.75 -0.71 -7.64
N ARG A 61 2.87 0.51 -8.12
CA ARG A 61 2.94 1.67 -7.22
C ARG A 61 1.54 2.22 -7.00
N VAL A 62 1.20 2.43 -5.73
CA VAL A 62 -0.11 2.92 -5.32
C VAL A 62 0.06 4.10 -4.39
N ASN A 63 -0.65 5.18 -4.66
CA ASN A 63 -0.58 6.39 -3.86
C ASN A 63 -1.83 6.59 -3.03
N CYS A 64 -1.65 7.09 -1.82
CA CYS A 64 -2.76 7.50 -0.96
C CYS A 64 -2.48 8.91 -0.47
N GLU A 65 -3.24 9.88 -0.98
CA GLU A 65 -3.02 11.28 -0.62
C GLU A 65 -3.41 11.58 0.82
N GLU A 66 -4.46 10.96 1.30
CA GLU A 66 -4.94 11.20 2.67
C GLU A 66 -3.87 10.86 3.70
N LEU A 67 -3.09 9.81 3.45
CA LEU A 67 -2.01 9.41 4.34
C LEU A 67 -0.65 9.92 3.89
N LYS A 68 -0.59 10.57 2.73
CA LYS A 68 0.66 11.07 2.14
C LYS A 68 1.69 9.98 2.03
N LEU A 69 1.29 8.86 1.45
CA LEU A 69 2.21 7.74 1.30
C LEU A 69 2.08 7.08 -0.06
N THR A 70 3.14 6.35 -0.39
CA THR A 70 3.20 5.54 -1.60
C THR A 70 3.58 4.13 -1.20
N LEU A 71 2.87 3.18 -1.75
CA LEU A 71 3.12 1.76 -1.52
C LEU A 71 3.62 1.12 -2.80
N ASN A 72 4.58 0.21 -2.67
CA ASN A 72 4.98 -0.65 -3.78
C ASN A 72 4.55 -2.08 -3.42
N LEU A 73 3.66 -2.63 -4.21
CA LEU A 73 3.08 -3.95 -3.96
C LEU A 73 3.71 -4.95 -4.92
N SER A 74 4.27 -6.02 -4.37
CA SER A 74 4.98 -7.02 -5.16
C SER A 74 4.03 -7.86 -5.99
N VAL A 75 4.21 -7.83 -7.31
CA VAL A 75 3.37 -8.63 -8.21
C VAL A 75 3.57 -10.12 -7.95
N GLU A 76 4.81 -10.53 -7.67
CA GLU A 76 5.14 -11.93 -7.47
C GLU A 76 4.65 -12.49 -6.14
N ASP A 77 4.43 -11.62 -5.16
CA ASP A 77 4.09 -12.03 -3.81
C ASP A 77 2.67 -11.64 -3.44
N ASN A 78 1.74 -11.87 -4.36
CA ASN A 78 0.32 -11.61 -4.14
C ASN A 78 0.03 -10.17 -3.76
N TYR A 79 0.80 -9.24 -4.34
CA TYR A 79 0.63 -7.80 -4.12
C TYR A 79 0.84 -7.37 -2.68
N GLN A 80 1.70 -8.09 -1.95
CA GLN A 80 2.05 -7.67 -0.61
C GLN A 80 2.96 -6.45 -0.69
N PRO A 81 2.84 -5.51 0.26
CA PRO A 81 3.67 -4.32 0.22
C PRO A 81 5.12 -4.67 0.54
N VAL A 82 6.03 -4.21 -0.30
CA VAL A 82 7.46 -4.40 -0.08
C VAL A 82 8.18 -3.08 0.20
N ARG A 83 7.52 -1.97 -0.05
CA ARG A 83 8.07 -0.66 0.28
C ARG A 83 6.94 0.29 0.60
N ILE A 84 7.09 1.04 1.68
CA ILE A 84 6.14 2.06 2.07
C ILE A 84 6.93 3.34 2.29
N GLN A 85 6.61 4.36 1.52
CA GLN A 85 7.23 5.67 1.67
C GLN A 85 6.18 6.66 2.16
N LYS A 86 6.50 7.37 3.22
CA LYS A 86 5.58 8.34 3.80
C LYS A 86 6.28 9.67 3.94
N VAL A 87 5.63 10.72 3.48
CA VAL A 87 6.13 12.07 3.67
C VAL A 87 5.35 12.68 4.83
N ASN A 88 6.08 13.13 5.84
CA ASN A 88 5.47 13.72 7.02
C ASN A 88 6.12 15.07 7.28
N GLY A 89 5.48 16.12 6.78
CA GLY A 89 6.04 17.44 6.86
C GLY A 89 7.31 17.54 6.04
N LYS A 90 8.42 17.79 6.70
CA LYS A 90 9.72 17.88 6.03
C LYS A 90 10.50 16.58 6.06
N THR A 91 9.95 15.59 6.70
CA THR A 91 10.64 14.31 6.89
C THR A 91 10.04 13.27 5.99
N GLU A 92 10.89 12.57 5.27
CA GLU A 92 10.49 11.44 4.46
C GLU A 92 11.21 10.21 4.97
N PHE A 93 10.49 9.12 5.10
CA PHE A 93 11.14 7.87 5.45
C PHE A 93 10.57 6.74 4.60
N THR A 94 11.42 5.74 4.39
CA THR A 94 11.07 4.58 3.59
C THR A 94 11.22 3.34 4.46
N MET A 95 10.22 2.49 4.44
CA MET A 95 10.25 1.22 5.12
C MET A 95 10.27 0.13 4.06
N LEU A 96 11.31 -0.70 4.09
CA LEU A 96 11.41 -1.81 3.16
C LEU A 96 10.96 -3.08 3.85
N LEU A 97 9.97 -3.73 3.27
CA LEU A 97 9.45 -4.98 3.80
C LEU A 97 10.09 -6.09 2.97
N ILE A 98 11.11 -6.70 3.52
CA ILE A 98 11.97 -7.62 2.79
C ILE A 98 11.41 -9.03 2.77
N GLU A 99 10.63 -9.38 3.77
CA GLU A 99 10.22 -10.75 3.93
C GLU A 99 8.80 -10.84 4.42
N PHE A 100 8.00 -11.60 3.70
CA PHE A 100 6.65 -11.93 4.13
C PHE A 100 6.55 -13.42 4.28
N LYS A 101 6.16 -13.85 5.46
CA LYS A 101 5.92 -15.24 5.72
C LYS A 101 4.44 -15.44 5.96
N THR A 102 3.88 -16.32 5.22
CA THR A 102 2.47 -16.65 5.36
C THR A 102 2.30 -17.97 6.06
#